data_3ece90f82129d7fbe6a9dd59ed72893a
#
_entry.id   3ece90f82129d7fbe6a9dd59ed72893a
#
_cell.length_a   1.000
_cell.length_b   1.000
_cell.length_c   1.000
_cell.angle_alpha   90.00
_cell.angle_beta   90.00
_cell.angle_gamma   90.00
#
_symmetry.space_group_name_H-M   'P 1'
#
loop_
_entity.id
_entity.type
_entity.pdbx_description
1 polymer ?
#
loop_
_entity_poly.entity_id
_entity_poly.type
_entity_poly.pdbx_seq_one_letter_code
_entity_poly.pdbx_strand_id
1 'polypeptide(L)'
;MSLQVNHLVKTFGKGDTETKVLKDIDITIEPGEFVILSGASGSGKSTLLSILGGLLSQTKGEINYQGKPLFSNTRRNTERRLTDIGFIFQSSHLVPYLSVRDQLTIVGREAGMSKKEANQRASKLLMDIGLSDKLNAFPHMLSGGQKQRVAIMRALMNDSKLLLADEPTASLDAKRALSVVKMIKEEIINNDMCGIMVTHDQRLFEYADKVIYLEDGKIAKYIN
;
A
#
# COMPACT_ATOMS: atom_id res chain seq x y z
N MET A 1 -17.78 5.60 -2.73
CA MET A 1 -17.43 4.19 -3.06
C MET A 1 -16.31 3.74 -2.11
N SER A 2 -16.63 3.26 -0.91
CA SER A 2 -15.71 3.06 0.22
C SER A 2 -15.11 1.65 0.27
N LEU A 3 -13.96 1.52 0.94
CA LEU A 3 -13.43 0.27 1.46
C LEU A 3 -14.07 0.02 2.83
N GLN A 4 -14.71 -1.13 3.01
CA GLN A 4 -15.35 -1.54 4.27
C GLN A 4 -14.77 -2.85 4.76
N VAL A 5 -14.34 -2.86 5.99
CA VAL A 5 -13.86 -4.04 6.73
C VAL A 5 -14.83 -4.28 7.87
N ASN A 6 -15.46 -5.44 7.90
CA ASN A 6 -16.50 -5.75 8.89
C ASN A 6 -16.12 -7.02 9.65
N HIS A 7 -16.09 -6.92 10.97
CA HIS A 7 -15.86 -8.03 11.90
C HIS A 7 -14.62 -8.89 11.55
N LEU A 8 -13.53 -8.23 11.08
CA LEU A 8 -12.36 -8.93 10.61
C LEU A 8 -11.60 -9.59 11.76
N VAL A 9 -11.37 -10.89 11.62
CA VAL A 9 -10.60 -11.69 12.55
C VAL A 9 -9.47 -12.41 11.83
N LYS A 10 -8.29 -12.42 12.43
CA LYS A 10 -7.16 -13.27 11.98
C LYS A 10 -6.59 -14.05 13.12
N THR A 11 -6.55 -15.36 12.94
CA THR A 11 -5.93 -16.32 13.85
C THR A 11 -4.84 -17.10 13.11
N PHE A 12 -3.71 -17.33 13.74
CA PHE A 12 -2.63 -18.20 13.28
C PHE A 12 -2.49 -19.41 14.20
N GLY A 13 -1.92 -20.48 13.70
CA GLY A 13 -1.76 -21.73 14.46
C GLY A 13 -3.04 -22.58 14.50
N LYS A 14 -3.01 -23.65 15.25
CA LYS A 14 -4.14 -24.57 15.53
C LYS A 14 -4.01 -25.16 16.93
N GLY A 15 -5.13 -25.44 17.58
CA GLY A 15 -5.15 -26.02 18.93
C GLY A 15 -4.42 -25.15 19.93
N ASP A 16 -3.54 -25.74 20.75
CA ASP A 16 -2.83 -25.03 21.84
C ASP A 16 -1.86 -23.92 21.36
N THR A 17 -1.54 -23.88 20.06
CA THR A 17 -0.70 -22.82 19.47
C THR A 17 -1.49 -21.71 18.82
N GLU A 18 -2.80 -21.69 18.98
CA GLU A 18 -3.68 -20.71 18.35
C GLU A 18 -3.45 -19.30 18.91
N THR A 19 -3.12 -18.37 18.04
CA THR A 19 -2.90 -16.96 18.39
C THR A 19 -3.82 -16.06 17.55
N LYS A 20 -4.72 -15.34 18.22
CA LYS A 20 -5.64 -14.39 17.60
C LYS A 20 -4.95 -13.03 17.49
N VAL A 21 -4.51 -12.68 16.28
CA VAL A 21 -3.75 -11.47 15.98
C VAL A 21 -4.65 -10.28 15.68
N LEU A 22 -5.78 -10.48 14.97
CA LEU A 22 -6.81 -9.47 14.77
C LEU A 22 -8.10 -9.93 15.39
N LYS A 23 -8.75 -9.03 16.16
CA LYS A 23 -9.84 -9.36 17.07
C LYS A 23 -11.04 -8.44 16.84
N ASP A 24 -11.82 -8.71 15.76
CA ASP A 24 -13.04 -7.95 15.46
C ASP A 24 -12.75 -6.51 15.02
N ILE A 25 -12.13 -6.37 13.85
CA ILE A 25 -11.75 -5.08 13.28
C ILE A 25 -12.85 -4.58 12.34
N ASP A 26 -13.32 -3.36 12.61
CA ASP A 26 -14.27 -2.63 11.76
C ASP A 26 -13.64 -1.31 11.31
N ILE A 27 -13.48 -1.12 9.98
CA ILE A 27 -12.89 0.09 9.38
C ILE A 27 -13.69 0.46 8.13
N THR A 28 -13.96 1.75 7.98
CA THR A 28 -14.46 2.32 6.72
C THR A 28 -13.51 3.42 6.26
N ILE A 29 -13.14 3.38 4.98
CA ILE A 29 -12.27 4.36 4.33
C ILE A 29 -12.95 4.83 3.06
N GLU A 30 -13.12 6.15 2.94
CA GLU A 30 -13.75 6.76 1.78
C GLU A 30 -12.74 7.02 0.65
N PRO A 31 -13.19 7.15 -0.61
CA PRO A 31 -12.32 7.56 -1.71
C PRO A 31 -11.72 8.93 -1.44
N GLY A 32 -10.44 9.08 -1.77
CA GLY A 32 -9.67 10.29 -1.46
C GLY A 32 -9.21 10.39 -0.01
N GLU A 33 -9.63 9.48 0.88
CA GLU A 33 -9.25 9.48 2.29
C GLU A 33 -7.88 8.80 2.48
N PHE A 34 -6.98 9.49 3.14
CA PHE A 34 -5.67 8.99 3.56
C PHE A 34 -5.66 8.67 5.05
N VAL A 35 -5.55 7.39 5.38
CA VAL A 35 -5.58 6.87 6.75
C VAL A 35 -4.19 6.43 7.18
N ILE A 36 -3.76 6.85 8.37
CA ILE A 36 -2.58 6.29 9.03
C ILE A 36 -3.03 5.23 10.04
N LEU A 37 -2.45 4.05 9.95
CA LEU A 37 -2.59 2.97 10.92
C LEU A 37 -1.34 2.92 11.82
N SER A 38 -1.51 3.25 13.10
CA SER A 38 -0.45 3.30 14.10
C SER A 38 -0.69 2.31 15.23
N GLY A 39 0.28 2.15 16.12
CA GLY A 39 0.21 1.25 17.29
C GLY A 39 1.53 0.56 17.56
N ALA A 40 1.62 -0.14 18.71
CA ALA A 40 2.80 -0.85 19.15
C ALA A 40 3.28 -1.92 18.14
N SER A 41 4.54 -2.31 18.21
CA SER A 41 5.04 -3.47 17.46
C SER A 41 4.26 -4.73 17.88
N GLY A 42 3.92 -5.57 16.91
CA GLY A 42 3.14 -6.79 17.17
C GLY A 42 1.62 -6.58 17.31
N SER A 43 1.09 -5.34 17.23
CA SER A 43 -0.36 -5.09 17.37
C SER A 43 -1.22 -5.60 16.20
N GLY A 44 -0.62 -6.08 15.10
CA GLY A 44 -1.33 -6.65 13.96
C GLY A 44 -1.41 -5.76 12.71
N LYS A 45 -0.76 -4.58 12.68
CA LYS A 45 -0.82 -3.62 11.57
C LYS A 45 -0.43 -4.22 10.21
N SER A 46 0.75 -4.81 10.11
CA SER A 46 1.22 -5.44 8.86
C SER A 46 0.39 -6.67 8.48
N THR A 47 -0.19 -7.36 9.48
CA THR A 47 -1.15 -8.45 9.24
C THR A 47 -2.43 -7.92 8.59
N LEU A 48 -2.99 -6.83 9.12
CA LEU A 48 -4.16 -6.17 8.55
C LEU A 48 -3.87 -5.69 7.13
N LEU A 49 -2.74 -5.00 6.92
CA LEU A 49 -2.33 -4.53 5.59
C LEU A 49 -2.16 -5.68 4.59
N SER A 50 -1.55 -6.79 5.03
CA SER A 50 -1.37 -7.98 4.18
C SER A 50 -2.71 -8.63 3.79
N ILE A 51 -3.70 -8.60 4.68
CA ILE A 51 -5.05 -9.09 4.38
C ILE A 51 -5.75 -8.16 3.38
N LEU A 52 -5.70 -6.85 3.59
CA LEU A 52 -6.26 -5.86 2.68
C LEU A 52 -5.58 -5.89 1.30
N GLY A 53 -4.29 -6.23 1.26
CA GLY A 53 -3.53 -6.45 0.03
C GLY A 53 -3.76 -7.81 -0.63
N GLY A 54 -4.59 -8.69 -0.06
CA GLY A 54 -4.84 -10.03 -0.58
C GLY A 54 -3.62 -10.96 -0.54
N LEU A 55 -2.60 -10.62 0.26
CA LEU A 55 -1.40 -11.44 0.47
C LEU A 55 -1.65 -12.51 1.55
N LEU A 56 -2.64 -12.28 2.40
CA LEU A 56 -3.04 -13.15 3.49
C LEU A 56 -4.57 -13.20 3.56
N SER A 57 -5.13 -14.38 3.87
CA SER A 57 -6.57 -14.52 4.07
C SER A 57 -6.96 -14.24 5.52
N GLN A 58 -8.11 -13.61 5.74
CA GLN A 58 -8.74 -13.50 7.04
C GLN A 58 -9.24 -14.87 7.52
N THR A 59 -9.48 -15.01 8.84
CA THR A 59 -10.12 -16.20 9.43
C THR A 59 -11.64 -16.05 9.45
N LYS A 60 -12.13 -14.82 9.75
CA LYS A 60 -13.56 -14.45 9.75
C LYS A 60 -13.70 -12.99 9.33
N GLY A 61 -14.94 -12.58 9.06
CA GLY A 61 -15.28 -11.22 8.66
C GLY A 61 -15.21 -11.01 7.15
N GLU A 62 -15.54 -9.82 6.72
CA GLU A 62 -15.69 -9.45 5.32
C GLU A 62 -14.89 -8.19 4.98
N ILE A 63 -14.39 -8.15 3.75
CA ILE A 63 -13.75 -6.97 3.17
C ILE A 63 -14.48 -6.66 1.88
N ASN A 64 -15.13 -5.50 1.85
CA ASN A 64 -15.91 -5.05 0.71
C ASN A 64 -15.30 -3.78 0.13
N TYR A 65 -15.25 -3.70 -1.19
CA TYR A 65 -14.92 -2.49 -1.92
C TYR A 65 -16.06 -2.16 -2.88
N GLN A 66 -16.62 -0.95 -2.77
CA GLN A 66 -17.80 -0.54 -3.55
C GLN A 66 -19.00 -1.47 -3.38
N GLY A 67 -19.24 -1.95 -2.16
CA GLY A 67 -20.34 -2.87 -1.84
C GLY A 67 -20.18 -4.29 -2.39
N LYS A 68 -19.01 -4.64 -2.93
CA LYS A 68 -18.72 -6.00 -3.43
C LYS A 68 -17.54 -6.59 -2.67
N PRO A 69 -17.53 -7.91 -2.42
CA PRO A 69 -16.36 -8.55 -1.81
C PRO A 69 -15.08 -8.23 -2.58
N LEU A 70 -14.08 -7.72 -1.85
CA LEU A 70 -12.78 -7.37 -2.44
C LEU A 70 -12.08 -8.64 -2.93
N PHE A 71 -12.20 -9.74 -2.19
CA PHE A 71 -11.65 -11.04 -2.56
C PHE A 71 -12.74 -12.11 -2.56
N SER A 72 -12.73 -13.01 -3.55
CA SER A 72 -13.75 -14.04 -3.68
C SER A 72 -13.22 -15.43 -4.01
N ASN A 73 -12.20 -15.55 -4.87
CA ASN A 73 -11.52 -16.79 -5.20
C ASN A 73 -10.09 -16.51 -5.67
N THR A 74 -9.22 -17.51 -5.64
CA THR A 74 -7.77 -17.36 -5.85
C THR A 74 -7.41 -16.66 -7.16
N ARG A 75 -8.05 -17.01 -8.28
CA ARG A 75 -7.73 -16.39 -9.58
C ARG A 75 -8.14 -14.92 -9.63
N ARG A 76 -9.38 -14.60 -9.21
CA ARG A 76 -9.84 -13.21 -9.13
C ARG A 76 -9.07 -12.37 -8.12
N ASN A 77 -8.62 -12.98 -7.03
CA ASN A 77 -7.78 -12.30 -6.05
C ASN A 77 -6.44 -11.87 -6.66
N THR A 78 -5.84 -12.69 -7.53
CA THR A 78 -4.61 -12.33 -8.24
C THR A 78 -4.84 -11.19 -9.24
N GLU A 79 -5.93 -11.23 -10.00
CA GLU A 79 -6.33 -10.15 -10.89
C GLU A 79 -6.54 -8.83 -10.10
N ARG A 80 -7.29 -8.86 -9.01
CA ARG A 80 -7.52 -7.67 -8.17
C ARG A 80 -6.25 -7.09 -7.55
N ARG A 81 -5.34 -7.93 -7.07
CA ARG A 81 -4.02 -7.43 -6.60
C ARG A 81 -3.27 -6.70 -7.69
N LEU A 82 -3.41 -7.16 -8.92
CA LEU A 82 -2.71 -6.58 -10.06
C LEU A 82 -3.36 -5.31 -10.59
N THR A 83 -4.71 -5.22 -10.55
CA THR A 83 -5.45 -4.11 -11.17
C THR A 83 -5.91 -3.05 -10.15
N ASP A 84 -6.31 -3.48 -8.95
CA ASP A 84 -7.04 -2.61 -8.02
C ASP A 84 -6.18 -2.17 -6.81
N ILE A 85 -5.04 -2.85 -6.55
CA ILE A 85 -4.25 -2.62 -5.33
C ILE A 85 -2.82 -2.22 -5.66
N GLY A 86 -2.42 -1.05 -5.18
CA GLY A 86 -1.03 -0.63 -5.11
C GLY A 86 -0.45 -0.97 -3.73
N PHE A 87 0.68 -1.68 -3.68
CA PHE A 87 1.32 -2.02 -2.42
C PHE A 87 2.76 -1.49 -2.36
N ILE A 88 3.04 -0.67 -1.35
CA ILE A 88 4.35 -0.10 -1.07
C ILE A 88 4.89 -0.80 0.18
N PHE A 89 5.99 -1.52 0.03
CA PHE A 89 6.65 -2.21 1.12
C PHE A 89 7.67 -1.31 1.83
N GLN A 90 8.02 -1.63 3.06
CA GLN A 90 9.05 -0.96 3.86
C GLN A 90 10.39 -0.89 3.10
N SER A 91 10.80 -1.99 2.48
CA SER A 91 11.92 -2.01 1.55
C SER A 91 11.44 -1.86 0.12
N SER A 92 12.19 -1.17 -0.72
CA SER A 92 11.80 -0.88 -2.10
C SER A 92 11.60 -2.14 -2.98
N HIS A 93 12.25 -3.24 -2.62
CA HIS A 93 12.19 -4.53 -3.35
C HIS A 93 12.26 -4.37 -4.88
N LEU A 94 13.20 -3.53 -5.34
CA LEU A 94 13.45 -3.39 -6.76
C LEU A 94 14.22 -4.62 -7.27
N VAL A 95 13.81 -5.11 -8.43
CA VAL A 95 14.45 -6.26 -9.09
C VAL A 95 15.82 -5.81 -9.61
N PRO A 96 16.96 -6.40 -9.18
CA PRO A 96 18.30 -5.85 -9.44
C PRO A 96 18.69 -5.74 -10.92
N TYR A 97 18.16 -6.59 -11.76
CA TYR A 97 18.45 -6.70 -13.19
C TYR A 97 17.44 -6.00 -14.11
N LEU A 98 16.42 -5.34 -13.55
CA LEU A 98 15.49 -4.50 -14.29
C LEU A 98 15.90 -3.03 -14.19
N SER A 99 15.81 -2.31 -15.31
CA SER A 99 15.99 -0.85 -15.30
C SER A 99 14.87 -0.16 -14.49
N VAL A 100 15.09 1.08 -14.10
CA VAL A 100 14.10 1.90 -13.38
C VAL A 100 12.76 1.93 -14.12
N ARG A 101 12.78 2.12 -15.44
CA ARG A 101 11.56 2.08 -16.26
C ARG A 101 10.95 0.68 -16.29
N ASP A 102 11.77 -0.37 -16.41
CA ASP A 102 11.25 -1.73 -16.50
C ASP A 102 10.63 -2.20 -15.18
N GLN A 103 11.06 -1.68 -14.01
CA GLN A 103 10.37 -1.91 -12.73
C GLN A 103 8.87 -1.55 -12.79
N LEU A 104 8.53 -0.51 -13.52
CA LEU A 104 7.15 -0.04 -13.68
C LEU A 104 6.46 -0.76 -14.86
N THR A 105 7.11 -0.83 -16.01
CA THR A 105 6.47 -1.34 -17.24
C THR A 105 6.07 -2.81 -17.11
N ILE A 106 6.79 -3.62 -16.34
CA ILE A 106 6.40 -5.01 -16.10
C ILE A 106 5.04 -5.09 -15.40
N VAL A 107 4.81 -4.24 -14.39
CA VAL A 107 3.53 -4.19 -13.66
C VAL A 107 2.38 -3.75 -14.58
N GLY A 108 2.57 -2.69 -15.36
CA GLY A 108 1.53 -2.23 -16.31
C GLY A 108 1.19 -3.27 -17.37
N ARG A 109 2.19 -3.99 -17.87
CA ARG A 109 1.98 -5.06 -18.85
C ARG A 109 1.22 -6.25 -18.28
N GLU A 110 1.57 -6.67 -17.08
CA GLU A 110 0.85 -7.73 -16.36
C GLU A 110 -0.60 -7.31 -16.06
N ALA A 111 -0.84 -6.01 -15.83
CA ALA A 111 -2.18 -5.43 -15.67
C ALA A 111 -2.95 -5.24 -17.00
N GLY A 112 -2.39 -5.67 -18.13
CA GLY A 112 -3.05 -5.67 -19.43
C GLY A 112 -2.71 -4.47 -20.34
N MET A 113 -1.83 -3.56 -19.95
CA MET A 113 -1.38 -2.46 -20.81
C MET A 113 -0.57 -2.97 -22.00
N SER A 114 -0.72 -2.34 -23.16
CA SER A 114 0.21 -2.56 -24.26
C SER A 114 1.63 -2.09 -23.89
N LYS A 115 2.65 -2.59 -24.59
CA LYS A 115 4.05 -2.16 -24.37
C LYS A 115 4.22 -0.65 -24.50
N LYS A 116 3.51 -0.04 -25.46
CA LYS A 116 3.57 1.42 -25.71
C LYS A 116 2.96 2.20 -24.54
N GLU A 117 1.76 1.85 -24.12
CA GLU A 117 1.08 2.48 -23.00
C GLU A 117 1.88 2.34 -21.69
N ALA A 118 2.35 1.14 -21.37
CA ALA A 118 3.15 0.91 -20.17
C ALA A 118 4.44 1.76 -20.16
N ASN A 119 5.14 1.87 -21.31
CA ASN A 119 6.33 2.71 -21.40
C ASN A 119 6.02 4.21 -21.26
N GLN A 120 4.95 4.69 -21.89
CA GLN A 120 4.53 6.09 -21.79
C GLN A 120 4.16 6.46 -20.35
N ARG A 121 3.32 5.62 -19.70
CA ARG A 121 2.92 5.84 -18.32
C ARG A 121 4.11 5.77 -17.35
N ALA A 122 4.97 4.76 -17.47
CA ALA A 122 6.17 4.64 -16.65
C ALA A 122 7.07 5.87 -16.78
N SER A 123 7.30 6.35 -18.01
CA SER A 123 8.12 7.54 -18.25
C SER A 123 7.51 8.79 -17.62
N LYS A 124 6.17 8.97 -17.70
CA LYS A 124 5.45 10.06 -17.05
C LYS A 124 5.62 10.02 -15.53
N LEU A 125 5.28 8.89 -14.91
CA LEU A 125 5.40 8.71 -13.45
C LEU A 125 6.82 8.96 -12.94
N LEU A 126 7.85 8.52 -13.67
CA LEU A 126 9.25 8.74 -13.31
C LEU A 126 9.69 10.19 -13.52
N MET A 127 9.12 10.89 -14.49
CA MET A 127 9.34 12.32 -14.69
C MET A 127 8.75 13.14 -13.54
N ASP A 128 7.54 12.80 -13.10
CA ASP A 128 6.83 13.51 -12.01
C ASP A 128 7.61 13.45 -10.68
N ILE A 129 8.45 12.44 -10.49
CA ILE A 129 9.33 12.32 -9.32
C ILE A 129 10.80 12.75 -9.57
N GLY A 130 11.07 13.40 -10.71
CA GLY A 130 12.40 13.93 -11.05
C GLY A 130 13.43 12.84 -11.34
N LEU A 131 13.05 11.74 -11.95
CA LEU A 131 13.93 10.63 -12.35
C LEU A 131 13.95 10.38 -13.87
N SER A 132 13.63 11.38 -14.67
CA SER A 132 13.63 11.30 -16.13
C SER A 132 15.01 10.96 -16.71
N ASP A 133 16.10 11.38 -16.06
CA ASP A 133 17.50 11.08 -16.44
C ASP A 133 17.94 9.66 -16.03
N LYS A 134 17.13 8.94 -15.23
CA LYS A 134 17.44 7.63 -14.65
C LYS A 134 16.63 6.47 -15.23
N LEU A 135 15.86 6.69 -16.28
CA LEU A 135 14.97 5.66 -16.86
C LEU A 135 15.69 4.33 -17.16
N ASN A 136 16.91 4.39 -17.65
CA ASN A 136 17.73 3.24 -18.00
C ASN A 136 18.73 2.83 -16.90
N ALA A 137 18.74 3.53 -15.75
CA ALA A 137 19.59 3.15 -14.62
C ALA A 137 19.08 1.86 -13.96
N PHE A 138 19.98 1.18 -13.24
CA PHE A 138 19.64 -0.01 -12.45
C PHE A 138 19.59 0.34 -10.96
N PRO A 139 18.92 -0.48 -10.11
CA PRO A 139 18.74 -0.18 -8.69
C PRO A 139 20.04 0.13 -7.93
N HIS A 140 21.15 -0.51 -8.25
CA HIS A 140 22.44 -0.25 -7.60
C HIS A 140 23.00 1.16 -7.88
N MET A 141 22.53 1.82 -8.93
CA MET A 141 22.93 3.19 -9.33
C MET A 141 22.07 4.27 -8.63
N LEU A 142 21.10 3.88 -7.81
CA LEU A 142 20.15 4.78 -7.14
C LEU A 142 20.46 4.95 -5.65
N SER A 143 20.25 6.14 -5.12
CA SER A 143 20.19 6.34 -3.67
C SER A 143 18.98 5.66 -3.03
N GLY A 144 19.01 5.44 -1.70
CA GLY A 144 17.88 4.82 -0.99
C GLY A 144 16.55 5.55 -1.22
N GLY A 145 16.55 6.88 -1.15
CA GLY A 145 15.35 7.69 -1.42
C GLY A 145 14.88 7.63 -2.88
N GLN A 146 15.79 7.49 -3.85
CA GLN A 146 15.40 7.27 -5.25
C GLN A 146 14.77 5.90 -5.45
N LYS A 147 15.33 4.85 -4.83
CA LYS A 147 14.74 3.49 -4.86
C LYS A 147 13.33 3.49 -4.29
N GLN A 148 13.11 4.20 -3.18
CA GLN A 148 11.80 4.28 -2.54
C GLN A 148 10.79 5.00 -3.44
N ARG A 149 11.16 6.13 -4.06
CA ARG A 149 10.30 6.83 -5.03
C ARG A 149 9.92 5.95 -6.22
N VAL A 150 10.87 5.19 -6.77
CA VAL A 150 10.58 4.21 -7.83
C VAL A 150 9.59 3.15 -7.37
N ALA A 151 9.72 2.63 -6.15
CA ALA A 151 8.80 1.63 -5.59
C ALA A 151 7.39 2.19 -5.41
N ILE A 152 7.24 3.46 -5.03
CA ILE A 152 5.94 4.15 -4.95
C ILE A 152 5.33 4.27 -6.34
N MET A 153 6.07 4.76 -7.33
CA MET A 153 5.55 4.87 -8.70
C MET A 153 5.21 3.52 -9.32
N ARG A 154 5.94 2.47 -8.96
CA ARG A 154 5.60 1.10 -9.36
C ARG A 154 4.24 0.67 -8.79
N ALA A 155 3.91 1.02 -7.56
CA ALA A 155 2.62 0.71 -6.95
C ALA A 155 1.45 1.48 -7.58
N LEU A 156 1.72 2.61 -8.24
CA LEU A 156 0.73 3.46 -8.91
C LEU A 156 0.59 3.17 -10.42
N MET A 157 1.33 2.16 -10.91
CA MET A 157 1.41 1.90 -12.34
C MET A 157 0.07 1.46 -12.98
N ASN A 158 -0.79 0.82 -12.20
CA ASN A 158 -2.00 0.15 -12.66
C ASN A 158 -3.32 0.82 -12.26
N ASP A 159 -3.35 2.15 -12.06
CA ASP A 159 -4.56 2.91 -11.67
C ASP A 159 -5.29 2.32 -10.44
N SER A 160 -4.50 1.95 -9.44
CA SER A 160 -4.99 1.31 -8.22
C SER A 160 -6.11 2.10 -7.54
N LYS A 161 -7.07 1.40 -6.97
CA LYS A 161 -8.18 1.97 -6.18
C LYS A 161 -7.91 1.97 -4.68
N LEU A 162 -7.00 1.11 -4.27
CA LEU A 162 -6.53 0.98 -2.89
C LEU A 162 -5.01 1.08 -2.88
N LEU A 163 -4.48 2.03 -2.12
CA LEU A 163 -3.05 2.19 -1.91
C LEU A 163 -2.68 1.78 -0.48
N LEU A 164 -1.86 0.76 -0.35
CA LEU A 164 -1.39 0.23 0.93
C LEU A 164 0.11 0.47 1.06
N ALA A 165 0.54 1.05 2.17
CA ALA A 165 1.94 1.34 2.43
C ALA A 165 2.37 0.84 3.81
N ASP A 166 3.29 -0.10 3.86
CA ASP A 166 3.84 -0.65 5.11
C ASP A 166 5.18 0.02 5.42
N GLU A 167 5.16 0.96 6.34
CA GLU A 167 6.31 1.77 6.80
C GLU A 167 7.20 2.32 5.65
N PRO A 168 6.63 2.98 4.63
CA PRO A 168 7.37 3.35 3.41
C PRO A 168 8.47 4.37 3.64
N THR A 169 8.55 4.95 4.84
CA THR A 169 9.49 6.02 5.21
C THR A 169 10.51 5.62 6.26
N ALA A 170 10.48 4.38 6.77
CA ALA A 170 11.30 3.92 7.89
C ALA A 170 12.82 4.06 7.67
N SER A 171 13.28 3.99 6.42
CA SER A 171 14.70 4.13 6.05
C SER A 171 15.10 5.53 5.56
N LEU A 172 14.22 6.53 5.70
CA LEU A 172 14.40 7.88 5.19
C LEU A 172 14.65 8.88 6.33
N ASP A 173 15.43 9.93 6.03
CA ASP A 173 15.50 11.10 6.91
C ASP A 173 14.16 11.87 6.92
N ALA A 174 13.96 12.73 7.93
CA ALA A 174 12.72 13.44 8.16
C ALA A 174 12.22 14.23 6.94
N LYS A 175 13.12 14.93 6.23
CA LYS A 175 12.75 15.74 5.06
C LYS A 175 12.28 14.86 3.89
N ARG A 176 12.95 13.73 3.67
CA ARG A 176 12.56 12.78 2.62
C ARG A 176 11.31 12.01 2.98
N ALA A 177 11.15 11.61 4.24
CA ALA A 177 9.92 10.99 4.75
C ALA A 177 8.71 11.87 4.47
N LEU A 178 8.79 13.16 4.82
CA LEU A 178 7.74 14.13 4.56
C LEU A 178 7.41 14.28 3.07
N SER A 179 8.44 14.35 2.21
CA SER A 179 8.23 14.44 0.76
C SER A 179 7.50 13.20 0.21
N VAL A 180 7.81 12.01 0.72
CA VAL A 180 7.15 10.75 0.33
C VAL A 180 5.69 10.73 0.77
N VAL A 181 5.39 11.16 1.99
CA VAL A 181 4.01 11.16 2.51
C VAL A 181 3.14 12.15 1.75
N LYS A 182 3.65 13.35 1.47
CA LYS A 182 2.94 14.34 0.63
C LYS A 182 2.61 13.78 -0.75
N MET A 183 3.59 13.13 -1.40
CA MET A 183 3.38 12.48 -2.70
C MET A 183 2.30 11.39 -2.62
N ILE A 184 2.35 10.53 -1.59
CA ILE A 184 1.33 9.49 -1.38
C ILE A 184 -0.06 10.12 -1.20
N LYS A 185 -0.19 11.18 -0.37
CA LYS A 185 -1.45 11.89 -0.15
C LYS A 185 -1.98 12.52 -1.44
N GLU A 186 -1.13 13.20 -2.20
CA GLU A 186 -1.49 13.82 -3.48
C GLU A 186 -2.02 12.77 -4.47
N GLU A 187 -1.37 11.62 -4.57
CA GLU A 187 -1.82 10.53 -5.45
C GLU A 187 -3.16 9.93 -5.00
N ILE A 188 -3.38 9.77 -3.69
CA ILE A 188 -4.65 9.29 -3.13
C ILE A 188 -5.78 10.25 -3.50
N ILE A 189 -5.60 11.55 -3.29
CA ILE A 189 -6.61 12.57 -3.56
C ILE A 189 -6.86 12.69 -5.07
N ASN A 190 -5.81 12.80 -5.89
CA ASN A 190 -5.93 13.04 -7.32
C ASN A 190 -6.58 11.86 -8.08
N ASN A 191 -6.51 10.65 -7.54
CA ASN A 191 -7.02 9.44 -8.19
C ASN A 191 -8.20 8.80 -7.44
N ASP A 192 -8.80 9.51 -6.46
CA ASP A 192 -9.93 9.01 -5.65
C ASP A 192 -9.65 7.62 -5.03
N MET A 193 -8.44 7.41 -4.52
CA MET A 193 -8.03 6.13 -3.95
C MET A 193 -8.40 6.06 -2.46
N CYS A 194 -8.65 4.85 -1.94
CA CYS A 194 -8.60 4.62 -0.50
C CYS A 194 -7.14 4.37 -0.10
N GLY A 195 -6.57 5.21 0.79
CA GLY A 195 -5.18 5.13 1.18
C GLY A 195 -4.97 4.68 2.62
N ILE A 196 -4.11 3.67 2.85
CA ILE A 196 -3.71 3.25 4.19
C ILE A 196 -2.19 3.18 4.27
N MET A 197 -1.62 3.89 5.25
CA MET A 197 -0.19 3.82 5.54
C MET A 197 0.04 3.40 6.99
N VAL A 198 0.84 2.36 7.19
CA VAL A 198 1.38 2.02 8.51
C VAL A 198 2.59 2.89 8.78
N THR A 199 2.60 3.57 9.91
CA THR A 199 3.79 4.27 10.43
C THR A 199 3.70 4.47 11.94
N HIS A 200 4.85 4.55 12.59
CA HIS A 200 4.99 4.95 13.99
C HIS A 200 5.50 6.40 14.13
N ASP A 201 5.82 7.08 13.04
CA ASP A 201 6.31 8.46 13.04
C ASP A 201 5.15 9.45 13.21
N GLN A 202 4.97 9.94 14.44
CA GLN A 202 3.89 10.87 14.79
C GLN A 202 3.95 12.21 14.03
N ARG A 203 5.11 12.60 13.51
CA ARG A 203 5.27 13.83 12.71
C ARG A 203 4.50 13.77 11.39
N LEU A 204 4.15 12.56 10.94
CA LEU A 204 3.42 12.33 9.69
C LEU A 204 1.91 12.32 9.88
N PHE A 205 1.41 12.29 11.12
CA PHE A 205 -0.01 12.16 11.41
C PHE A 205 -0.84 13.37 10.93
N GLU A 206 -0.26 14.56 10.94
CA GLU A 206 -0.89 15.78 10.43
C GLU A 206 -1.23 15.74 8.94
N TYR A 207 -0.65 14.79 8.17
CA TYR A 207 -0.93 14.60 6.75
C TYR A 207 -2.07 13.62 6.48
N ALA A 208 -2.50 12.85 7.48
CA ALA A 208 -3.63 11.94 7.36
C ALA A 208 -4.95 12.67 7.60
N ASP A 209 -6.02 12.17 6.98
CA ASP A 209 -7.38 12.60 7.25
C ASP A 209 -7.94 11.89 8.48
N LYS A 210 -7.37 10.70 8.82
CA LYS A 210 -7.71 9.91 9.99
C LYS A 210 -6.51 9.11 10.47
N VAL A 211 -6.32 9.02 11.79
CA VAL A 211 -5.34 8.12 12.40
C VAL A 211 -6.05 7.04 13.20
N ILE A 212 -5.79 5.78 12.90
CA ILE A 212 -6.35 4.62 13.58
C ILE A 212 -5.24 3.99 14.44
N TYR A 213 -5.50 3.84 15.73
CA TYR A 213 -4.61 3.13 16.65
C TYR A 213 -5.05 1.69 16.83
N LEU A 214 -4.15 0.76 16.48
CA LEU A 214 -4.32 -0.67 16.69
C LEU A 214 -3.52 -1.10 17.93
N GLU A 215 -4.20 -1.70 18.91
CA GLU A 215 -3.62 -2.21 20.14
C GLU A 215 -4.16 -3.62 20.41
N ASP A 216 -3.28 -4.57 20.66
CA ASP A 216 -3.63 -5.97 20.93
C ASP A 216 -4.65 -6.58 19.94
N GLY A 217 -4.51 -6.22 18.67
CA GLY A 217 -5.39 -6.72 17.61
C GLY A 217 -6.79 -6.12 17.58
N LYS A 218 -7.02 -4.99 18.28
CA LYS A 218 -8.28 -4.23 18.28
C LYS A 218 -8.03 -2.76 17.92
N ILE A 219 -9.04 -2.10 17.41
CA ILE A 219 -9.00 -0.64 17.26
C ILE A 219 -9.22 -0.01 18.64
N ALA A 220 -8.21 0.71 19.14
CA ALA A 220 -8.25 1.37 20.42
C ALA A 220 -8.88 2.77 20.33
N LYS A 221 -8.55 3.54 19.27
CA LYS A 221 -9.10 4.88 19.05
C LYS A 221 -8.93 5.35 17.60
N TYR A 222 -9.77 6.33 17.24
CA TYR A 222 -9.64 7.14 16.04
C TYR A 222 -9.25 8.57 16.43
N ILE A 223 -8.40 9.22 15.62
CA ILE A 223 -8.11 10.67 15.70
C ILE A 223 -8.34 11.22 14.29
N ASN A 224 -9.22 12.20 14.19
CA ASN A 224 -9.54 12.96 12.96
C ASN A 224 -8.73 14.25 12.96
#